data_323bff78cd0ad999b8df948af42d55b4
#
_entry.id   323bff78cd0ad999b8df948af42d55b4
#
_cell.length_a   1.000
_cell.length_b   1.000
_cell.length_c   1.000
_cell.angle_alpha   90.00
_cell.angle_beta   90.00
_cell.angle_gamma   90.00
#
_symmetry.space_group_name_H-M   'P 1'
#
loop_
_entity.id
_entity.type
_entity.pdbx_description
1 polymer ?
#
loop_
_entity_poly.entity_id
_entity_poly.type
_entity_poly.pdbx_seq_one_letter_code
_entity_poly.pdbx_strand_id
1 'polypeptide(L)'
;STGVVVSLEVAEGDAVAVGQSIAVLEAMKMEFVVSASHSGIVRQLAVQIGSALNEGQALLFIEPAEVDAATQQNEQSLDLEHIRADLAEVLERHAVTGDERRPQAVAKRRKTGQRTVRENLAELLDDGSFSEYGALAIAAQRRRRSLEELIEQSPADGLVAGIGTVNADTFGSEAARCMAIAYDYTVFAGTQGVMNHKKTDRMLELAEQWKLP
;
A
#
# COMPACT_ATOMS: atom_id res chain seq x y z
N SER A 1 -13.82 29.85 -7.63
CA SER A 1 -14.18 28.44 -7.38
C SER A 1 -14.95 28.36 -6.07
N THR A 2 -15.96 27.49 -5.99
CA THR A 2 -16.68 27.22 -4.75
C THR A 2 -16.04 26.03 -4.06
N GLY A 3 -15.70 26.15 -2.77
CA GLY A 3 -15.22 25.06 -1.93
C GLY A 3 -16.20 24.77 -0.80
N VAL A 4 -16.08 23.58 -0.20
CA VAL A 4 -16.86 23.19 0.99
C VAL A 4 -15.90 23.03 2.16
N VAL A 5 -16.25 23.53 3.34
CA VAL A 5 -15.46 23.39 4.56
C VAL A 5 -15.52 21.93 5.04
N VAL A 6 -14.39 21.25 5.03
CA VAL A 6 -14.25 19.84 5.49
C VAL A 6 -13.91 19.78 6.98
N SER A 7 -12.96 20.61 7.42
CA SER A 7 -12.60 20.73 8.83
C SER A 7 -12.29 22.16 9.22
N LEU A 8 -12.46 22.46 10.51
CA LEU A 8 -12.00 23.69 11.16
C LEU A 8 -11.01 23.26 12.25
N GLU A 9 -9.76 23.75 12.11
CA GLU A 9 -8.64 23.37 12.97
C GLU A 9 -8.50 24.31 14.20
N VAL A 10 -9.36 25.32 14.27
CA VAL A 10 -9.35 26.33 15.33
C VAL A 10 -10.76 26.64 15.80
N ALA A 11 -10.87 27.12 17.05
CA ALA A 11 -12.10 27.58 17.68
C ALA A 11 -12.03 29.08 18.02
N GLU A 12 -13.19 29.68 18.32
CA GLU A 12 -13.24 31.06 18.82
C GLU A 12 -12.50 31.16 20.16
N GLY A 13 -11.61 32.13 20.25
CA GLY A 13 -10.72 32.35 21.40
C GLY A 13 -9.33 31.75 21.24
N ASP A 14 -9.10 30.91 20.26
CA ASP A 14 -7.79 30.32 20.02
C ASP A 14 -6.75 31.35 19.53
N ALA A 15 -5.54 31.20 20.01
CA ALA A 15 -4.39 31.93 19.51
C ALA A 15 -3.84 31.20 18.27
N VAL A 16 -3.64 31.92 17.18
CA VAL A 16 -3.09 31.39 15.92
C VAL A 16 -1.86 32.16 15.51
N ALA A 17 -0.89 31.46 14.97
CA ALA A 17 0.30 32.05 14.38
C ALA A 17 0.18 32.18 12.86
N VAL A 18 0.92 33.12 12.27
CA VAL A 18 1.00 33.24 10.81
C VAL A 18 1.45 31.92 10.18
N GLY A 19 0.74 31.48 9.14
CA GLY A 19 1.01 30.20 8.46
C GLY A 19 0.38 28.96 9.11
N GLN A 20 -0.16 29.06 10.33
CA GLN A 20 -0.84 27.94 11.00
C GLN A 20 -2.09 27.55 10.21
N SER A 21 -2.34 26.25 10.05
CA SER A 21 -3.58 25.72 9.46
C SER A 21 -4.79 26.14 10.31
N ILE A 22 -5.83 26.67 9.66
CA ILE A 22 -7.07 27.10 10.32
C ILE A 22 -8.29 26.35 9.81
N ALA A 23 -8.24 25.84 8.58
CA ALA A 23 -9.32 25.05 7.99
C ALA A 23 -8.84 24.23 6.81
N VAL A 24 -9.59 23.18 6.47
CA VAL A 24 -9.44 22.43 5.22
C VAL A 24 -10.71 22.62 4.38
N LEU A 25 -10.53 22.99 3.12
CA LEU A 25 -11.60 23.14 2.13
C LEU A 25 -11.46 22.05 1.07
N GLU A 26 -12.57 21.49 0.64
CA GLU A 26 -12.62 20.61 -0.55
C GLU A 26 -13.21 21.38 -1.74
N ALA A 27 -12.50 21.38 -2.85
CA ALA A 27 -12.99 21.85 -4.13
C ALA A 27 -12.49 20.95 -5.26
N MET A 28 -13.38 20.56 -6.18
CA MET A 28 -13.03 19.71 -7.33
C MET A 28 -12.34 18.37 -6.95
N LYS A 29 -12.76 17.76 -5.84
CA LYS A 29 -12.16 16.52 -5.27
C LYS A 29 -10.72 16.68 -4.79
N MET A 30 -10.30 17.88 -4.49
CA MET A 30 -9.01 18.18 -3.89
C MET A 30 -9.22 18.94 -2.58
N GLU A 31 -8.38 18.62 -1.60
CA GLU A 31 -8.35 19.34 -0.33
C GLU A 31 -7.33 20.48 -0.38
N PHE A 32 -7.72 21.63 0.16
CA PHE A 32 -6.90 22.81 0.26
C PHE A 32 -6.80 23.25 1.71
N VAL A 33 -5.59 23.30 2.24
CA VAL A 33 -5.35 23.83 3.58
C VAL A 33 -5.35 25.36 3.51
N VAL A 34 -6.19 25.98 4.35
CA VAL A 34 -6.20 27.44 4.54
C VAL A 34 -5.40 27.76 5.79
N SER A 35 -4.42 28.64 5.66
CA SER A 35 -3.54 29.05 6.74
C SER A 35 -3.82 30.50 7.17
N ALA A 36 -3.55 30.81 8.46
CA ALA A 36 -3.65 32.14 9.00
C ALA A 36 -2.70 33.12 8.30
N SER A 37 -3.20 34.26 7.85
CA SER A 37 -2.41 35.31 7.19
C SER A 37 -1.54 36.13 8.15
N HIS A 38 -1.89 36.16 9.43
CA HIS A 38 -1.16 36.85 10.50
C HIS A 38 -1.44 36.19 11.85
N SER A 39 -0.57 36.47 12.82
CA SER A 39 -0.75 35.98 14.19
C SER A 39 -1.80 36.78 14.92
N GLY A 40 -2.57 36.13 15.78
CA GLY A 40 -3.62 36.78 16.56
C GLY A 40 -4.56 35.81 17.27
N ILE A 41 -5.69 36.34 17.73
CA ILE A 41 -6.71 35.56 18.43
C ILE A 41 -7.95 35.44 17.53
N VAL A 42 -8.46 34.24 17.32
CA VAL A 42 -9.70 33.98 16.58
C VAL A 42 -10.87 34.58 17.36
N ARG A 43 -11.52 35.59 16.78
CA ARG A 43 -12.66 36.25 17.43
C ARG A 43 -14.00 35.71 17.01
N GLN A 44 -14.11 35.27 15.77
CA GLN A 44 -15.36 34.73 15.24
C GLN A 44 -15.11 33.76 14.10
N LEU A 45 -15.85 32.68 14.08
CA LEU A 45 -15.96 31.78 12.93
C LEU A 45 -17.17 32.22 12.09
N ALA A 46 -16.94 32.55 10.83
CA ALA A 46 -17.99 32.98 9.89
C ALA A 46 -18.66 31.80 9.18
N VAL A 47 -18.14 30.58 9.37
CA VAL A 47 -18.59 29.35 8.69
C VAL A 47 -18.63 28.16 9.64
N GLN A 48 -19.28 27.10 9.20
CA GLN A 48 -19.34 25.80 9.89
C GLN A 48 -18.86 24.71 8.94
N ILE A 49 -18.51 23.56 9.48
CA ILE A 49 -18.19 22.36 8.69
C ILE A 49 -19.38 22.04 7.77
N GLY A 50 -19.12 21.81 6.48
CA GLY A 50 -20.13 21.61 5.46
C GLY A 50 -20.62 22.89 4.78
N SER A 51 -20.20 24.09 5.21
CA SER A 51 -20.53 25.37 4.54
C SER A 51 -19.86 25.46 3.19
N ALA A 52 -20.62 25.90 2.19
CA ALA A 52 -20.06 26.23 0.87
C ALA A 52 -19.51 27.66 0.89
N LEU A 53 -18.28 27.84 0.42
CA LEU A 53 -17.57 29.10 0.37
C LEU A 53 -17.20 29.47 -1.05
N ASN A 54 -17.38 30.73 -1.40
CA ASN A 54 -16.85 31.32 -2.64
C ASN A 54 -15.54 32.05 -2.34
N GLU A 55 -14.74 32.22 -3.37
CA GLU A 55 -13.53 33.02 -3.31
C GLU A 55 -13.84 34.45 -2.82
N GLY A 56 -13.07 34.93 -1.84
CA GLY A 56 -13.25 36.22 -1.20
C GLY A 56 -14.26 36.27 -0.05
N GLN A 57 -14.94 35.15 0.27
CA GLN A 57 -15.75 35.09 1.49
C GLN A 57 -14.89 34.93 2.74
N ALA A 58 -15.29 35.60 3.84
CA ALA A 58 -14.63 35.47 5.12
C ALA A 58 -14.88 34.06 5.70
N LEU A 59 -13.83 33.40 6.12
CA LEU A 59 -13.86 32.13 6.84
C LEU A 59 -13.92 32.32 8.35
N LEU A 60 -13.10 33.23 8.85
CA LEU A 60 -13.05 33.64 10.25
C LEU A 60 -12.43 35.04 10.36
N PHE A 61 -12.52 35.62 11.56
CA PHE A 61 -11.92 36.91 11.89
C PHE A 61 -10.85 36.73 12.96
N ILE A 62 -9.64 37.22 12.68
CA ILE A 62 -8.48 37.19 13.60
C ILE A 62 -8.21 38.62 14.05
N GLU A 63 -8.18 38.85 15.37
CA GLU A 63 -7.67 40.08 15.94
C GLU A 63 -6.15 39.97 16.06
N PRO A 64 -5.38 40.86 15.42
CA PRO A 64 -3.93 40.82 15.51
C PRO A 64 -3.45 40.93 16.96
N ALA A 65 -2.61 40.00 17.36
CA ALA A 65 -1.96 39.97 18.68
C ALA A 65 -0.59 39.33 18.54
N GLU A 66 0.33 39.73 19.41
CA GLU A 66 1.60 38.98 19.54
C GLU A 66 1.30 37.65 20.19
N VAL A 67 1.54 36.57 19.46
CA VAL A 67 1.41 35.19 19.91
C VAL A 67 2.82 34.64 20.04
N ASP A 68 3.19 34.22 21.25
CA ASP A 68 4.49 33.59 21.48
C ASP A 68 4.62 32.31 20.65
N ALA A 69 5.73 32.17 19.95
CA ALA A 69 6.06 31.02 19.10
C ALA A 69 6.00 29.65 19.84
N ALA A 70 5.97 29.68 21.17
CA ALA A 70 5.85 28.47 21.99
C ALA A 70 4.47 27.82 21.95
N THR A 71 3.44 28.51 21.46
CA THR A 71 2.09 27.95 21.28
C THR A 71 1.93 27.23 19.93
N GLN A 72 2.99 27.21 19.10
CA GLN A 72 3.00 26.70 17.72
C GLN A 72 3.19 25.19 17.59
N GLN A 73 3.31 24.43 18.67
CA GLN A 73 3.60 22.99 18.53
C GLN A 73 2.47 22.11 19.07
N ASN A 74 1.35 22.08 18.33
CA ASN A 74 0.80 20.79 18.01
C ASN A 74 1.26 20.40 16.58
N GLU A 75 2.56 20.48 16.31
CA GLU A 75 3.17 19.53 15.41
C GLU A 75 2.96 18.15 16.09
N GLN A 76 1.88 17.48 15.73
CA GLN A 76 1.86 16.03 15.85
C GLN A 76 3.17 15.62 15.20
N SER A 77 4.16 15.23 16.02
CA SER A 77 5.40 14.66 15.51
C SER A 77 4.95 13.53 14.62
N LEU A 78 5.02 13.75 13.30
CA LEU A 78 4.73 12.71 12.32
C LEU A 78 5.64 11.56 12.70
N ASP A 79 5.05 10.52 13.29
CA ASP A 79 5.73 9.26 13.51
C ASP A 79 5.99 8.65 12.13
N LEU A 80 7.18 8.89 11.60
CA LEU A 80 7.61 8.40 10.30
C LEU A 80 7.69 6.87 10.24
N GLU A 81 7.72 6.20 11.41
CA GLU A 81 7.70 4.76 11.54
C GLU A 81 6.26 4.20 11.65
N HIS A 82 5.26 5.08 11.74
CA HIS A 82 3.87 4.64 11.81
C HIS A 82 3.42 4.03 10.49
N ILE A 83 3.12 2.74 10.52
CA ILE A 83 2.56 2.02 9.38
C ILE A 83 1.04 2.07 9.49
N ARG A 84 0.36 2.65 8.50
CA ARG A 84 -1.09 2.66 8.44
C ARG A 84 -1.65 1.23 8.43
N ALA A 85 -2.83 1.04 9.01
CA ALA A 85 -3.45 -0.29 9.15
C ALA A 85 -3.68 -1.00 7.80
N ASP A 86 -4.07 -0.26 6.75
CA ASP A 86 -4.26 -0.79 5.41
C ASP A 86 -2.94 -1.29 4.77
N LEU A 87 -1.86 -0.55 4.96
CA LEU A 87 -0.53 -0.97 4.52
C LEU A 87 -0.03 -2.17 5.34
N ALA A 88 -0.22 -2.17 6.66
CA ALA A 88 0.14 -3.28 7.52
C ALA A 88 -0.56 -4.59 7.10
N GLU A 89 -1.86 -4.53 6.75
CA GLU A 89 -2.60 -5.68 6.23
C GLU A 89 -1.99 -6.21 4.93
N VAL A 90 -1.66 -5.34 3.98
CA VAL A 90 -1.04 -5.75 2.71
C VAL A 90 0.34 -6.38 2.95
N LEU A 91 1.17 -5.78 3.80
CA LEU A 91 2.48 -6.32 4.15
C LEU A 91 2.38 -7.70 4.81
N GLU A 92 1.44 -7.88 5.75
CA GLU A 92 1.21 -9.19 6.39
C GLU A 92 0.73 -10.23 5.37
N ARG A 93 -0.16 -9.87 4.45
CA ARG A 93 -0.60 -10.78 3.40
C ARG A 93 0.51 -11.17 2.44
N HIS A 94 1.45 -10.28 2.15
CA HIS A 94 2.66 -10.63 1.41
C HIS A 94 3.57 -11.54 2.23
N ALA A 95 3.76 -11.26 3.53
CA ALA A 95 4.59 -12.08 4.39
C ALA A 95 4.09 -13.54 4.47
N VAL A 96 2.78 -13.79 4.54
CA VAL A 96 2.18 -15.14 4.55
C VAL A 96 2.51 -15.94 3.29
N THR A 97 2.86 -15.30 2.18
CA THR A 97 3.28 -16.03 0.97
C THR A 97 4.72 -16.55 1.06
N GLY A 98 5.52 -16.05 2.00
CA GLY A 98 6.91 -16.43 2.22
C GLY A 98 7.07 -17.71 3.06
N ASP A 99 8.23 -18.34 2.92
CA ASP A 99 8.56 -19.59 3.64
C ASP A 99 8.67 -19.38 5.16
N GLU A 100 9.12 -18.19 5.60
CA GLU A 100 9.31 -17.84 7.02
C GLU A 100 7.99 -17.88 7.81
N ARG A 101 6.88 -17.53 7.18
CA ARG A 101 5.55 -17.52 7.80
C ARG A 101 4.85 -18.88 7.67
N ARG A 102 5.45 -19.84 6.98
CA ARG A 102 4.88 -21.17 6.67
C ARG A 102 5.76 -22.33 7.13
N PRO A 103 6.29 -22.33 8.37
CA PRO A 103 7.30 -23.31 8.81
C PRO A 103 6.82 -24.77 8.75
N GLN A 104 5.52 -25.01 8.97
CA GLN A 104 4.97 -26.37 8.91
C GLN A 104 4.92 -26.90 7.47
N ALA A 105 4.56 -26.07 6.50
CA ALA A 105 4.52 -26.42 5.08
C ALA A 105 5.95 -26.70 4.56
N VAL A 106 6.90 -25.85 4.93
CA VAL A 106 8.32 -26.01 4.63
C VAL A 106 8.86 -27.30 5.24
N ALA A 107 8.61 -27.56 6.53
CA ALA A 107 9.05 -28.77 7.21
C ALA A 107 8.49 -30.05 6.54
N LYS A 108 7.21 -30.02 6.12
CA LYS A 108 6.60 -31.13 5.38
C LYS A 108 7.30 -31.37 4.03
N ARG A 109 7.65 -30.30 3.32
CA ARG A 109 8.37 -30.38 2.05
C ARG A 109 9.78 -30.97 2.24
N ARG A 110 10.47 -30.52 3.30
CA ARG A 110 11.81 -31.03 3.68
C ARG A 110 11.83 -32.53 4.01
N LYS A 111 10.78 -33.09 4.60
CA LYS A 111 10.67 -34.50 4.88
C LYS A 111 10.78 -35.40 3.63
N THR A 112 10.44 -34.84 2.45
CA THR A 112 10.60 -35.55 1.17
C THR A 112 11.94 -35.26 0.49
N GLY A 113 12.88 -34.59 1.17
CA GLY A 113 14.19 -34.23 0.62
C GLY A 113 14.12 -33.12 -0.47
N GLN A 114 13.02 -32.40 -0.57
CA GLN A 114 12.79 -31.42 -1.65
C GLN A 114 12.78 -30.00 -1.12
N ARG A 115 13.18 -29.08 -1.98
CA ARG A 115 13.19 -27.62 -1.74
C ARG A 115 11.82 -27.00 -1.96
N THR A 116 11.63 -25.81 -1.40
CA THR A 116 10.44 -25.00 -1.70
C THR A 116 10.55 -24.33 -3.08
N VAL A 117 9.43 -23.84 -3.59
CA VAL A 117 9.41 -23.08 -4.84
C VAL A 117 10.22 -21.80 -4.71
N ARG A 118 10.15 -21.12 -3.56
CA ARG A 118 10.85 -19.86 -3.32
C ARG A 118 12.35 -20.04 -3.26
N GLU A 119 12.83 -21.12 -2.65
CA GLU A 119 14.26 -21.49 -2.68
C GLU A 119 14.75 -21.77 -4.10
N ASN A 120 13.95 -22.45 -4.92
CA ASN A 120 14.32 -22.73 -6.30
C ASN A 120 14.38 -21.45 -7.14
N LEU A 121 13.41 -20.53 -6.96
CA LEU A 121 13.42 -19.24 -7.66
C LEU A 121 14.56 -18.34 -7.19
N ALA A 122 14.85 -18.31 -5.89
CA ALA A 122 15.96 -17.54 -5.35
C ALA A 122 17.34 -18.03 -5.85
N GLU A 123 17.48 -19.31 -6.17
CA GLU A 123 18.72 -19.84 -6.76
C GLU A 123 18.79 -19.65 -8.28
N LEU A 124 17.63 -19.61 -8.95
CA LEU A 124 17.56 -19.42 -10.41
C LEU A 124 17.76 -17.96 -10.82
N LEU A 125 17.15 -17.06 -10.08
CA LEU A 125 17.06 -15.64 -10.43
C LEU A 125 18.16 -14.84 -9.72
N ASP A 126 18.60 -13.78 -10.34
CA ASP A 126 19.53 -12.83 -9.74
C ASP A 126 18.90 -12.16 -8.51
N ASP A 127 19.70 -11.92 -7.49
CA ASP A 127 19.26 -11.34 -6.20
C ASP A 127 18.52 -10.02 -6.42
N GLY A 128 17.32 -9.91 -5.78
CA GLY A 128 16.49 -8.72 -5.84
C GLY A 128 15.83 -8.43 -7.20
N SER A 129 16.04 -9.28 -8.22
CA SER A 129 15.49 -9.06 -9.55
C SER A 129 14.02 -9.48 -9.69
N PHE A 130 13.53 -10.35 -8.81
CA PHE A 130 12.21 -10.97 -8.96
C PHE A 130 11.07 -10.03 -8.60
N SER A 131 10.22 -9.72 -9.56
CA SER A 131 8.95 -9.01 -9.39
C SER A 131 7.80 -9.98 -9.52
N GLU A 132 7.22 -10.39 -8.38
CA GLU A 132 6.13 -11.38 -8.33
C GLU A 132 4.79 -10.76 -8.72
N TYR A 133 4.04 -11.45 -9.58
CA TYR A 133 2.69 -11.09 -10.00
C TYR A 133 1.64 -11.95 -9.29
N GLY A 134 0.59 -11.29 -8.79
CA GLY A 134 -0.55 -11.98 -8.20
C GLY A 134 -0.21 -12.78 -6.94
N ALA A 135 0.75 -12.34 -6.13
CA ALA A 135 1.12 -12.96 -4.85
C ALA A 135 -0.07 -13.09 -3.89
N LEU A 136 -0.99 -12.12 -3.89
CA LEU A 136 -2.16 -12.09 -3.01
C LEU A 136 -3.37 -12.89 -3.53
N ALA A 137 -3.24 -13.58 -4.67
CA ALA A 137 -4.28 -14.49 -5.14
C ALA A 137 -4.46 -15.66 -4.15
N ILE A 138 -5.69 -16.10 -4.00
CA ILE A 138 -6.05 -17.25 -3.17
C ILE A 138 -6.98 -18.19 -3.96
N ALA A 139 -7.11 -19.44 -3.51
CA ALA A 139 -7.97 -20.41 -4.16
C ALA A 139 -9.45 -19.97 -4.19
N ALA A 140 -10.13 -20.23 -5.31
CA ALA A 140 -11.53 -19.86 -5.51
C ALA A 140 -12.49 -20.79 -4.75
N GLN A 141 -12.23 -21.03 -3.44
CA GLN A 141 -12.98 -21.97 -2.60
C GLN A 141 -13.83 -21.30 -1.52
N ARG A 142 -14.21 -20.01 -1.69
CA ARG A 142 -14.98 -19.21 -0.72
C ARG A 142 -16.30 -19.84 -0.26
N ARG A 143 -16.84 -20.78 -0.99
CA ARG A 143 -18.04 -21.53 -0.57
C ARG A 143 -17.76 -22.62 0.46
N ARG A 144 -16.51 -23.02 0.65
CA ARG A 144 -16.10 -24.17 1.50
C ARG A 144 -15.19 -23.76 2.64
N ARG A 145 -14.54 -22.60 2.54
CA ARG A 145 -13.52 -22.11 3.48
C ARG A 145 -13.68 -20.62 3.75
N SER A 146 -13.28 -20.19 4.92
CA SER A 146 -13.23 -18.76 5.26
C SER A 146 -12.15 -18.03 4.44
N LEU A 147 -12.16 -16.71 4.48
CA LEU A 147 -11.12 -15.91 3.83
C LEU A 147 -9.76 -16.15 4.47
N GLU A 148 -9.74 -16.16 5.79
CA GLU A 148 -8.55 -16.34 6.62
C GLU A 148 -7.90 -17.70 6.33
N GLU A 149 -8.70 -18.77 6.31
CA GLU A 149 -8.21 -20.10 5.95
C GLU A 149 -7.61 -20.15 4.54
N LEU A 150 -8.21 -19.46 3.57
CA LEU A 150 -7.71 -19.44 2.21
C LEU A 150 -6.42 -18.63 2.08
N ILE A 151 -6.27 -17.54 2.82
CA ILE A 151 -5.03 -16.75 2.87
C ILE A 151 -3.87 -17.62 3.38
N GLU A 152 -4.10 -18.38 4.44
CA GLU A 152 -3.07 -19.24 5.04
C GLU A 152 -2.76 -20.48 4.20
N GLN A 153 -3.78 -21.13 3.65
CA GLN A 153 -3.63 -22.47 3.03
C GLN A 153 -3.40 -22.41 1.52
N SER A 154 -3.70 -21.29 0.87
CA SER A 154 -3.60 -21.16 -0.58
C SER A 154 -2.91 -19.86 -1.04
N PRO A 155 -1.76 -19.49 -0.47
CA PRO A 155 -1.04 -18.32 -0.91
C PRO A 155 -0.69 -18.42 -2.40
N ALA A 156 -0.86 -17.31 -3.11
CA ALA A 156 -0.66 -17.19 -4.55
C ALA A 156 -1.45 -18.22 -5.40
N ASP A 157 -2.49 -18.87 -4.83
CA ASP A 157 -3.20 -20.05 -5.37
C ASP A 157 -2.24 -21.15 -5.87
N GLY A 158 -1.12 -21.33 -5.15
CA GLY A 158 -0.12 -22.36 -5.46
C GLY A 158 0.72 -22.10 -6.71
N LEU A 159 0.75 -20.86 -7.22
CA LEU A 159 1.57 -20.47 -8.36
C LEU A 159 2.40 -19.24 -8.01
N VAL A 160 3.71 -19.37 -7.92
CA VAL A 160 4.65 -18.26 -7.84
C VAL A 160 5.10 -17.92 -9.25
N ALA A 161 4.77 -16.73 -9.71
CA ALA A 161 5.06 -16.31 -11.08
C ALA A 161 5.42 -14.83 -11.13
N GLY A 162 6.34 -14.45 -12.01
CA GLY A 162 6.82 -13.08 -12.11
C GLY A 162 7.93 -12.93 -13.12
N ILE A 163 8.50 -11.75 -13.14
CA ILE A 163 9.63 -11.39 -14.01
C ILE A 163 10.87 -11.24 -13.15
N GLY A 164 11.96 -11.78 -13.63
CA GLY A 164 13.28 -11.63 -13.03
C GLY A 164 14.37 -11.67 -14.09
N THR A 165 15.62 -11.68 -13.65
CA THR A 165 16.77 -11.84 -14.52
C THR A 165 17.57 -13.09 -14.13
N VAL A 166 18.26 -13.68 -15.10
CA VAL A 166 19.17 -14.80 -14.90
C VAL A 166 20.53 -14.44 -15.48
N ASN A 167 21.56 -14.38 -14.64
CA ASN A 167 22.93 -14.01 -15.01
C ASN A 167 23.04 -12.64 -15.70
N ALA A 168 22.35 -11.61 -15.19
CA ALA A 168 22.36 -10.26 -15.75
C ALA A 168 23.76 -9.64 -15.81
N ASP A 169 24.63 -9.97 -14.86
CA ASP A 169 26.03 -9.52 -14.84
C ASP A 169 26.81 -9.99 -16.08
N THR A 170 26.42 -11.14 -16.64
CA THR A 170 27.08 -11.72 -17.82
C THR A 170 26.44 -11.28 -19.12
N PHE A 171 25.11 -11.25 -19.18
CA PHE A 171 24.37 -11.06 -20.44
C PHE A 171 23.76 -9.66 -20.59
N GLY A 172 23.81 -8.83 -19.53
CA GLY A 172 23.13 -7.55 -19.44
C GLY A 172 21.66 -7.70 -19.04
N SER A 173 21.13 -6.69 -18.36
CA SER A 173 19.79 -6.73 -17.72
C SER A 173 18.65 -6.97 -18.72
N GLU A 174 18.76 -6.53 -19.96
CA GLU A 174 17.72 -6.73 -20.97
C GLU A 174 17.67 -8.16 -21.49
N ALA A 175 18.84 -8.72 -21.86
CA ALA A 175 18.93 -10.07 -22.40
C ALA A 175 18.71 -11.17 -21.32
N ALA A 176 18.97 -10.83 -20.06
CA ALA A 176 18.80 -11.73 -18.91
C ALA A 176 17.35 -11.82 -18.41
N ARG A 177 16.45 -10.95 -18.89
CA ARG A 177 15.04 -10.94 -18.44
C ARG A 177 14.29 -12.20 -18.86
N CYS A 178 13.56 -12.78 -17.93
CA CYS A 178 12.72 -13.95 -18.22
C CYS A 178 11.41 -13.89 -17.40
N MET A 179 10.42 -14.62 -17.87
CA MET A 179 9.21 -14.94 -17.12
C MET A 179 9.45 -16.25 -16.36
N ALA A 180 9.41 -16.18 -15.02
CA ALA A 180 9.50 -17.35 -14.16
C ALA A 180 8.11 -17.76 -13.71
N ILE A 181 7.72 -19.03 -13.94
CA ILE A 181 6.42 -19.61 -13.53
C ILE A 181 6.72 -20.93 -12.81
N ALA A 182 6.33 -21.03 -11.55
CA ALA A 182 6.67 -22.21 -10.75
C ALA A 182 5.50 -22.59 -9.81
N TYR A 183 5.17 -23.89 -9.78
CA TYR A 183 4.13 -24.42 -8.90
C TYR A 183 4.64 -24.60 -7.47
N ASP A 184 3.88 -24.09 -6.50
CA ASP A 184 4.14 -24.33 -5.08
C ASP A 184 3.48 -25.65 -4.63
N TYR A 185 4.27 -26.71 -4.55
CA TYR A 185 3.78 -27.99 -4.10
C TYR A 185 3.28 -27.98 -2.64
N THR A 186 3.66 -27.00 -1.85
CA THR A 186 3.18 -26.88 -0.46
C THR A 186 1.72 -26.44 -0.39
N VAL A 187 1.18 -25.88 -1.48
CA VAL A 187 -0.22 -25.49 -1.64
C VAL A 187 -0.95 -26.61 -2.37
N PHE A 188 -1.86 -27.28 -1.69
CA PHE A 188 -2.71 -28.36 -2.24
C PHE A 188 -1.95 -29.38 -3.10
N ALA A 189 -0.71 -29.71 -2.72
CA ALA A 189 0.17 -30.61 -3.44
C ALA A 189 0.42 -30.25 -4.92
N GLY A 190 0.45 -28.95 -5.23
CA GLY A 190 0.66 -28.43 -6.58
C GLY A 190 -0.56 -28.55 -7.50
N THR A 191 -1.75 -28.76 -6.93
CA THR A 191 -3.01 -28.82 -7.71
C THR A 191 -3.32 -27.43 -8.29
N GLN A 192 -3.67 -27.42 -9.56
CA GLN A 192 -4.04 -26.20 -10.26
C GLN A 192 -5.48 -25.79 -9.94
N GLY A 193 -5.62 -24.55 -9.43
CA GLY A 193 -6.91 -23.93 -9.14
C GLY A 193 -7.35 -22.92 -10.22
N VAL A 194 -8.55 -22.38 -10.07
CA VAL A 194 -9.09 -21.38 -11.02
C VAL A 194 -8.23 -20.13 -11.10
N MET A 195 -7.76 -19.62 -9.95
CA MET A 195 -6.92 -18.41 -9.93
C MET A 195 -5.51 -18.73 -10.42
N ASN A 196 -5.01 -19.92 -10.16
CA ASN A 196 -3.76 -20.43 -10.71
C ASN A 196 -3.78 -20.40 -12.26
N HIS A 197 -4.83 -20.95 -12.90
CA HIS A 197 -4.99 -20.90 -14.35
C HIS A 197 -5.03 -19.46 -14.87
N LYS A 198 -5.84 -18.58 -14.26
CA LYS A 198 -5.89 -17.17 -14.65
C LYS A 198 -4.53 -16.46 -14.55
N LYS A 199 -3.76 -16.77 -13.52
CA LYS A 199 -2.38 -16.26 -13.40
C LYS A 199 -1.49 -16.78 -14.51
N THR A 200 -1.53 -18.09 -14.76
CA THR A 200 -0.74 -18.73 -15.83
C THR A 200 -1.05 -18.07 -17.18
N ASP A 201 -2.32 -17.99 -17.53
CA ASP A 201 -2.76 -17.37 -18.80
C ASP A 201 -2.24 -15.93 -18.90
N ARG A 202 -2.42 -15.14 -17.85
CA ARG A 202 -1.92 -13.75 -17.84
C ARG A 202 -0.41 -13.64 -17.94
N MET A 203 0.34 -14.53 -17.29
CA MET A 203 1.82 -14.53 -17.37
C MET A 203 2.30 -14.91 -18.77
N LEU A 204 1.65 -15.89 -19.42
CA LEU A 204 1.97 -16.28 -20.79
C LEU A 204 1.67 -15.16 -21.79
N GLU A 205 0.51 -14.47 -21.64
CA GLU A 205 0.18 -13.30 -22.46
C GLU A 205 1.25 -12.19 -22.32
N LEU A 206 1.70 -11.91 -21.10
CA LEU A 206 2.73 -10.91 -20.86
C LEU A 206 4.08 -11.35 -21.42
N ALA A 207 4.44 -12.62 -21.30
CA ALA A 207 5.68 -13.15 -21.86
C ALA A 207 5.69 -13.03 -23.39
N GLU A 208 4.57 -13.35 -24.05
CA GLU A 208 4.41 -13.17 -25.49
C GLU A 208 4.49 -11.70 -25.90
N GLN A 209 3.73 -10.83 -25.21
CA GLN A 209 3.69 -9.39 -25.50
C GLN A 209 5.07 -8.73 -25.35
N TRP A 210 5.83 -9.12 -24.34
CA TRP A 210 7.14 -8.55 -24.02
C TRP A 210 8.30 -9.37 -24.59
N LYS A 211 8.00 -10.43 -25.33
CA LYS A 211 8.98 -11.35 -25.93
C LYS A 211 9.99 -11.88 -24.92
N LEU A 212 9.50 -12.26 -23.73
CA LEU A 212 10.32 -12.85 -22.68
C LEU A 212 10.34 -14.38 -22.83
N PRO A 213 11.51 -15.02 -22.65
CA PRO A 213 11.61 -16.47 -22.50
C PRO A 213 10.97 -16.95 -21.22
#